data_60cc58cb6321829ba9a5d1123775b3c3
#
_entry.id   60cc58cb6321829ba9a5d1123775b3c3
#
_cell.length_a   1.000
_cell.length_b   1.000
_cell.length_c   1.000
_cell.angle_alpha   90.00
_cell.angle_beta   90.00
_cell.angle_gamma   90.00
#
_symmetry.space_group_name_H-M   'P 1'
#
loop_
_entity.id
_entity.type
_entity.pdbx_description
1 polymer ?
#
loop_
_entity_poly.entity_id
_entity_poly.type
_entity_poly.pdbx_seq_one_letter_code
_entity_poly.pdbx_strand_id
1 'polypeptide(L)'
;MTTAIDTTTTPTEYVAFWNDTLADKFDRYRDILKDGLSYHSRIPLERLHVEPGSRILDVGCGWGDTAIELAHKTGPDGFVLGLDCVEQFLEKAREDAADVPHVRFEAADVERYPFDGGFDLCFSRFGMMFFENPVAAMRNVRRALRPGGELVFIVWRTIEENPFFGLPKQVVLDYLEPPGEDARSCGPGPFSMANTEVVSKQLEIAGFEDVHFEPIDGPVTVGSTLQEAVNFQLALGPAGEVFREAGEEAERRRHEIEGALREALAPYHRDEGVVMPSGSWAISARRPAERA
;
A
#
# COMPACT_ATOMS: atom_id res chain seq x y z
N MET A 1 -22.03 -21.45 12.75
CA MET A 1 -23.06 -20.38 12.65
C MET A 1 -22.34 -19.16 12.13
N THR A 2 -22.52 -18.85 10.86
CA THR A 2 -21.90 -17.69 10.22
C THR A 2 -22.73 -16.47 10.59
N THR A 3 -22.24 -15.66 11.51
CA THR A 3 -22.83 -14.34 11.78
C THR A 3 -22.61 -13.49 10.54
N ALA A 4 -23.70 -13.15 9.87
CA ALA A 4 -23.68 -12.17 8.78
C ALA A 4 -23.11 -10.86 9.36
N ILE A 5 -22.02 -10.38 8.78
CA ILE A 5 -21.45 -9.07 9.10
C ILE A 5 -22.51 -8.02 8.74
N ASP A 6 -22.83 -7.14 9.68
CA ASP A 6 -23.74 -6.03 9.48
C ASP A 6 -23.11 -5.05 8.48
N THR A 7 -23.53 -5.14 7.21
CA THR A 7 -23.05 -4.30 6.10
C THR A 7 -23.72 -2.91 6.09
N THR A 8 -24.39 -2.49 7.17
CA THR A 8 -25.16 -1.24 7.23
C THR A 8 -24.36 -0.02 7.71
N THR A 9 -23.07 -0.13 8.00
CA THR A 9 -22.26 1.04 8.30
C THR A 9 -21.90 1.78 7.00
N THR A 10 -22.36 3.03 6.88
CA THR A 10 -21.95 3.92 5.79
C THR A 10 -20.43 3.95 5.70
N PRO A 11 -19.83 3.75 4.50
CA PRO A 11 -18.39 3.86 4.32
C PRO A 11 -17.87 5.20 4.85
N THR A 12 -16.67 5.22 5.42
CA THR A 12 -16.01 6.48 5.75
C THR A 12 -15.72 7.26 4.47
N GLU A 13 -15.55 8.58 4.57
CA GLU A 13 -15.16 9.41 3.42
C GLU A 13 -13.87 8.89 2.75
N TYR A 14 -12.96 8.38 3.56
CA TYR A 14 -11.74 7.72 3.12
C TYR A 14 -12.01 6.48 2.26
N VAL A 15 -12.81 5.53 2.75
CA VAL A 15 -13.18 4.32 2.00
C VAL A 15 -13.95 4.68 0.72
N ALA A 16 -14.84 5.66 0.78
CA ALA A 16 -15.57 6.16 -0.39
C ALA A 16 -14.59 6.76 -1.43
N PHE A 17 -13.60 7.54 -1.00
CA PHE A 17 -12.60 8.12 -1.91
C PHE A 17 -11.78 7.06 -2.64
N TRP A 18 -11.37 5.98 -1.93
CA TRP A 18 -10.68 4.86 -2.55
C TRP A 18 -11.53 4.18 -3.62
N ASN A 19 -12.80 3.89 -3.30
CA ASN A 19 -13.70 3.20 -4.23
C ASN A 19 -14.13 4.09 -5.41
N ASP A 20 -14.48 5.36 -5.15
CA ASP A 20 -15.07 6.24 -6.16
C ASP A 20 -14.05 6.97 -7.04
N THR A 21 -12.82 7.18 -6.52
CA THR A 21 -11.84 8.06 -7.18
C THR A 21 -10.57 7.33 -7.60
N LEU A 22 -10.08 6.39 -6.79
CA LEU A 22 -8.77 5.77 -7.00
C LEU A 22 -8.84 4.37 -7.61
N ALA A 23 -9.87 3.59 -7.32
CA ALA A 23 -9.95 2.18 -7.74
C ALA A 23 -9.67 1.98 -9.22
N ASP A 24 -10.39 2.66 -10.10
CA ASP A 24 -10.21 2.54 -11.56
C ASP A 24 -8.82 2.97 -12.03
N LYS A 25 -8.24 3.98 -11.37
CA LYS A 25 -6.90 4.45 -11.71
C LYS A 25 -5.82 3.45 -11.30
N PHE A 26 -5.96 2.89 -10.09
CA PHE A 26 -5.07 1.83 -9.61
C PHE A 26 -5.17 0.59 -10.49
N ASP A 27 -6.37 0.16 -10.84
CA ASP A 27 -6.59 -1.02 -11.69
C ASP A 27 -6.00 -0.81 -13.11
N ARG A 28 -6.15 0.38 -13.67
CA ARG A 28 -5.55 0.75 -14.96
C ARG A 28 -4.02 0.60 -14.98
N TYR A 29 -3.36 0.87 -13.87
CA TYR A 29 -1.89 0.81 -13.74
C TYR A 29 -1.46 -0.36 -12.85
N ARG A 30 -2.30 -1.40 -12.74
CA ARG A 30 -2.08 -2.57 -11.90
C ARG A 30 -0.72 -3.21 -12.12
N ASP A 31 -0.33 -3.44 -13.37
CA ASP A 31 0.92 -4.13 -13.70
C ASP A 31 2.14 -3.29 -13.25
N ILE A 32 2.10 -1.97 -13.46
CA ILE A 32 3.14 -1.06 -12.95
C ILE A 32 3.21 -1.10 -11.42
N LEU A 33 2.05 -1.06 -10.73
CA LEU A 33 2.00 -1.08 -9.26
C LEU A 33 2.42 -2.44 -8.70
N LYS A 34 1.98 -3.53 -9.31
CA LYS A 34 2.30 -4.89 -8.86
C LYS A 34 3.78 -5.21 -9.10
N ASP A 35 4.23 -5.11 -10.35
CA ASP A 35 5.56 -5.54 -10.76
C ASP A 35 6.62 -4.48 -10.44
N GLY A 36 6.30 -3.19 -10.70
CA GLY A 36 7.21 -2.08 -10.44
C GLY A 36 7.58 -1.90 -8.97
N LEU A 37 6.66 -2.25 -8.05
CA LEU A 37 6.90 -2.16 -6.61
C LEU A 37 7.38 -3.48 -5.98
N SER A 38 7.45 -4.56 -6.73
CA SER A 38 7.77 -5.91 -6.24
C SER A 38 9.14 -6.00 -5.56
N TYR A 39 10.12 -5.19 -6.00
CA TYR A 39 11.45 -5.16 -5.40
C TYR A 39 11.41 -4.93 -3.88
N HIS A 40 10.58 -3.97 -3.44
CA HIS A 40 10.46 -3.59 -2.03
C HIS A 40 9.81 -4.67 -1.15
N SER A 41 8.93 -5.49 -1.71
CA SER A 41 8.30 -6.60 -0.97
C SER A 41 9.12 -7.88 -1.00
N ARG A 42 9.86 -8.12 -2.09
CA ARG A 42 10.62 -9.37 -2.28
C ARG A 42 11.62 -9.59 -1.14
N ILE A 43 12.40 -8.58 -0.76
CA ILE A 43 13.43 -8.72 0.27
C ILE A 43 12.81 -9.11 1.64
N PRO A 44 11.80 -8.38 2.17
CA PRO A 44 11.14 -8.81 3.39
C PRO A 44 10.48 -10.19 3.28
N LEU A 45 9.80 -10.49 2.17
CA LEU A 45 9.13 -11.78 1.97
C LEU A 45 10.10 -12.96 1.90
N GLU A 46 11.28 -12.80 1.30
CA GLU A 46 12.34 -13.83 1.26
C GLU A 46 12.91 -14.11 2.66
N ARG A 47 12.99 -13.09 3.52
CA ARG A 47 13.52 -13.20 4.89
C ARG A 47 12.48 -13.62 5.90
N LEU A 48 11.20 -13.46 5.56
CA LEU A 48 10.10 -13.78 6.42
C LEU A 48 10.05 -15.27 6.70
N HIS A 49 10.16 -15.62 7.99
CA HIS A 49 10.01 -17.00 8.44
C HIS A 49 8.53 -17.33 8.62
N VAL A 50 8.00 -18.14 7.71
CA VAL A 50 6.61 -18.60 7.75
C VAL A 50 6.63 -20.09 8.07
N GLU A 51 6.14 -20.46 9.26
CA GLU A 51 5.98 -21.86 9.63
C GLU A 51 4.85 -22.52 8.81
N PRO A 52 5.01 -23.76 8.35
CA PRO A 52 3.91 -24.50 7.75
C PRO A 52 2.68 -24.54 8.67
N GLY A 53 1.50 -24.29 8.10
CA GLY A 53 0.26 -24.24 8.86
C GLY A 53 -0.03 -22.88 9.52
N SER A 54 0.81 -21.87 9.37
CA SER A 54 0.60 -20.51 9.91
C SER A 54 -0.69 -19.89 9.41
N ARG A 55 -1.29 -19.06 10.26
CA ARG A 55 -2.42 -18.19 9.93
C ARG A 55 -1.90 -16.77 9.70
N ILE A 56 -2.12 -16.23 8.52
CA ILE A 56 -1.55 -14.95 8.08
C ILE A 56 -2.66 -13.98 7.71
N LEU A 57 -2.51 -12.72 8.12
CA LEU A 57 -3.34 -11.60 7.71
C LEU A 57 -2.55 -10.71 6.75
N ASP A 58 -3.08 -10.44 5.57
CA ASP A 58 -2.53 -9.46 4.62
C ASP A 58 -3.43 -8.23 4.58
N VAL A 59 -2.91 -7.09 5.06
CA VAL A 59 -3.65 -5.82 5.23
C VAL A 59 -3.38 -4.86 4.08
N GLY A 60 -4.45 -4.40 3.41
CA GLY A 60 -4.33 -3.65 2.17
C GLY A 60 -3.80 -4.54 1.06
N CYS A 61 -4.39 -5.75 0.93
CA CYS A 61 -3.88 -6.79 0.05
C CYS A 61 -4.05 -6.49 -1.45
N GLY A 62 -4.84 -5.49 -1.81
CA GLY A 62 -5.09 -5.10 -3.19
C GLY A 62 -5.57 -6.29 -4.04
N TRP A 63 -4.85 -6.57 -5.11
CA TRP A 63 -5.16 -7.70 -6.03
C TRP A 63 -4.65 -9.06 -5.51
N GLY A 64 -4.21 -9.17 -4.26
CA GLY A 64 -3.95 -10.42 -3.57
C GLY A 64 -2.62 -11.11 -3.89
N ASP A 65 -1.73 -10.50 -4.67
CA ASP A 65 -0.46 -11.13 -5.06
C ASP A 65 0.42 -11.51 -3.85
N THR A 66 0.53 -10.65 -2.85
CA THR A 66 1.24 -10.96 -1.60
C THR A 66 0.52 -12.03 -0.77
N ALA A 67 -0.81 -11.95 -0.67
CA ALA A 67 -1.59 -12.96 0.05
C ALA A 67 -1.44 -14.37 -0.58
N ILE A 68 -1.44 -14.45 -1.91
CA ILE A 68 -1.24 -15.71 -2.64
C ILE A 68 0.19 -16.24 -2.41
N GLU A 69 1.21 -15.37 -2.46
CA GLU A 69 2.60 -15.77 -2.16
C GLU A 69 2.73 -16.30 -0.73
N LEU A 70 2.13 -15.62 0.25
CA LEU A 70 2.11 -16.04 1.65
C LEU A 70 1.36 -17.37 1.84
N ALA A 71 0.28 -17.60 1.08
CA ALA A 71 -0.43 -18.87 1.10
C ALA A 71 0.44 -20.02 0.59
N HIS A 72 1.23 -19.80 -0.45
CA HIS A 72 2.19 -20.82 -0.90
C HIS A 72 3.28 -21.11 0.14
N LYS A 73 3.73 -20.08 0.91
CA LYS A 73 4.74 -20.25 1.96
C LYS A 73 4.20 -21.03 3.16
N THR A 74 2.96 -20.75 3.61
CA THR A 74 2.36 -21.45 4.76
C THR A 74 1.88 -22.87 4.43
N GLY A 75 1.65 -23.16 3.14
CA GLY A 75 1.20 -24.47 2.67
C GLY A 75 -0.27 -24.78 2.94
N PRO A 76 -0.74 -25.98 2.53
CA PRO A 76 -2.17 -26.32 2.48
C PRO A 76 -2.85 -26.41 3.86
N ASP A 77 -2.09 -26.60 4.92
CA ASP A 77 -2.59 -26.63 6.31
C ASP A 77 -2.69 -25.24 6.94
N GLY A 78 -2.19 -24.21 6.24
CA GLY A 78 -2.24 -22.81 6.66
C GLY A 78 -3.52 -22.10 6.24
N PHE A 79 -3.57 -20.81 6.56
CA PHE A 79 -4.68 -19.95 6.18
C PHE A 79 -4.21 -18.51 5.98
N VAL A 80 -4.59 -17.87 4.90
CA VAL A 80 -4.33 -16.44 4.65
C VAL A 80 -5.65 -15.69 4.48
N LEU A 81 -5.81 -14.59 5.21
CA LEU A 81 -6.89 -13.64 5.03
C LEU A 81 -6.34 -12.35 4.45
N GLY A 82 -6.71 -12.02 3.21
CA GLY A 82 -6.45 -10.73 2.61
C GLY A 82 -7.62 -9.77 2.86
N LEU A 83 -7.32 -8.60 3.39
CA LEU A 83 -8.29 -7.52 3.61
C LEU A 83 -7.91 -6.29 2.80
N ASP A 84 -8.89 -5.73 2.10
CA ASP A 84 -8.80 -4.43 1.42
C ASP A 84 -10.13 -3.70 1.49
N CYS A 85 -10.13 -2.38 1.39
CA CYS A 85 -11.38 -1.61 1.37
C CYS A 85 -12.01 -1.48 -0.03
N VAL A 86 -11.31 -1.92 -1.08
CA VAL A 86 -11.73 -1.83 -2.49
C VAL A 86 -12.17 -3.19 -3.00
N GLU A 87 -13.48 -3.42 -3.10
CA GLU A 87 -14.04 -4.69 -3.57
C GLU A 87 -13.60 -5.06 -4.98
N GLN A 88 -13.46 -4.08 -5.89
CA GLN A 88 -13.00 -4.29 -7.26
C GLN A 88 -11.64 -5.00 -7.32
N PHE A 89 -10.71 -4.67 -6.43
CA PHE A 89 -9.42 -5.34 -6.36
C PHE A 89 -9.56 -6.79 -5.90
N LEU A 90 -10.46 -7.02 -4.94
CA LEU A 90 -10.68 -8.35 -4.38
C LEU A 90 -11.40 -9.31 -5.32
N GLU A 91 -12.24 -8.81 -6.23
CA GLU A 91 -12.81 -9.63 -7.30
C GLU A 91 -11.69 -10.27 -8.12
N LYS A 92 -10.69 -9.48 -8.51
CA LYS A 92 -9.52 -9.96 -9.24
C LYS A 92 -8.63 -10.87 -8.39
N ALA A 93 -8.44 -10.54 -7.11
CA ALA A 93 -7.70 -11.38 -6.18
C ALA A 93 -8.31 -12.78 -6.04
N ARG A 94 -9.65 -12.88 -5.98
CA ARG A 94 -10.37 -14.17 -5.92
C ARG A 94 -10.23 -14.97 -7.21
N GLU A 95 -10.24 -14.30 -8.38
CA GLU A 95 -9.98 -14.96 -9.65
C GLU A 95 -8.56 -15.54 -9.72
N ASP A 96 -7.55 -14.73 -9.36
CA ASP A 96 -6.14 -15.11 -9.40
C ASP A 96 -5.81 -16.22 -8.37
N ALA A 97 -6.59 -16.32 -7.29
CA ALA A 97 -6.43 -17.33 -6.24
C ALA A 97 -7.33 -18.56 -6.38
N ALA A 98 -7.99 -18.76 -7.52
CA ALA A 98 -8.97 -19.85 -7.70
C ALA A 98 -8.42 -21.26 -7.36
N ASP A 99 -7.13 -21.48 -7.58
CA ASP A 99 -6.43 -22.74 -7.31
C ASP A 99 -5.74 -22.77 -5.92
N VAL A 100 -5.96 -21.77 -5.06
CA VAL A 100 -5.35 -21.65 -3.73
C VAL A 100 -6.44 -21.63 -2.63
N PRO A 101 -6.99 -22.81 -2.23
CA PRO A 101 -8.22 -22.86 -1.42
C PRO A 101 -8.07 -22.38 0.02
N HIS A 102 -6.84 -22.17 0.51
CA HIS A 102 -6.55 -21.72 1.87
C HIS A 102 -6.26 -20.20 1.95
N VAL A 103 -6.52 -19.45 0.86
CA VAL A 103 -6.58 -17.99 0.88
C VAL A 103 -8.02 -17.50 0.78
N ARG A 104 -8.33 -16.42 1.49
CA ARG A 104 -9.65 -15.78 1.48
C ARG A 104 -9.48 -14.27 1.40
N PHE A 105 -10.39 -13.62 0.67
CA PHE A 105 -10.39 -12.15 0.51
C PHE A 105 -11.73 -11.57 0.98
N GLU A 106 -11.66 -10.53 1.83
CA GLU A 106 -12.83 -9.85 2.36
C GLU A 106 -12.67 -8.33 2.23
N ALA A 107 -13.73 -7.66 1.76
CA ALA A 107 -13.78 -6.19 1.72
C ALA A 107 -14.04 -5.66 3.13
N ALA A 108 -13.11 -4.86 3.64
CA ALA A 108 -13.22 -4.36 5.01
C ALA A 108 -12.36 -3.11 5.26
N ASP A 109 -12.87 -2.26 6.15
CA ASP A 109 -12.07 -1.26 6.84
C ASP A 109 -11.35 -1.93 8.03
N VAL A 110 -10.05 -2.08 7.92
CA VAL A 110 -9.23 -2.74 8.94
C VAL A 110 -9.28 -2.03 10.29
N GLU A 111 -9.50 -0.72 10.33
CA GLU A 111 -9.64 0.03 11.59
C GLU A 111 -10.82 -0.48 12.44
N ARG A 112 -11.84 -1.06 11.80
CA ARG A 112 -13.12 -1.46 12.41
C ARG A 112 -13.42 -2.95 12.31
N TYR A 113 -12.62 -3.71 11.57
CA TYR A 113 -12.86 -5.13 11.35
C TYR A 113 -12.84 -5.92 12.68
N PRO A 114 -13.86 -6.76 12.94
CA PRO A 114 -13.99 -7.50 14.20
C PRO A 114 -13.11 -8.76 14.20
N PHE A 115 -11.81 -8.62 14.45
CA PHE A 115 -10.90 -9.75 14.49
C PHE A 115 -11.16 -10.65 15.70
N ASP A 116 -11.29 -11.95 15.45
CA ASP A 116 -11.35 -13.00 16.48
C ASP A 116 -9.95 -13.38 17.03
N GLY A 117 -8.88 -12.86 16.39
CA GLY A 117 -7.50 -13.16 16.78
C GLY A 117 -6.94 -14.45 16.17
N GLY A 118 -5.75 -14.84 16.64
CA GLY A 118 -5.13 -16.12 16.29
C GLY A 118 -4.27 -16.13 15.04
N PHE A 119 -3.93 -14.98 14.44
CA PHE A 119 -2.97 -14.90 13.37
C PHE A 119 -1.55 -14.91 13.93
N ASP A 120 -0.66 -15.66 13.27
CA ASP A 120 0.76 -15.76 13.59
C ASP A 120 1.53 -14.54 13.08
N LEU A 121 1.12 -14.04 11.92
CA LEU A 121 1.73 -12.97 11.18
C LEU A 121 0.67 -12.03 10.62
N CYS A 122 0.93 -10.74 10.65
CA CYS A 122 0.28 -9.75 9.82
C CYS A 122 1.31 -9.14 8.86
N PHE A 123 0.99 -9.12 7.57
CA PHE A 123 1.79 -8.50 6.54
C PHE A 123 1.04 -7.34 5.88
N SER A 124 1.76 -6.33 5.40
CA SER A 124 1.16 -5.26 4.60
C SER A 124 2.20 -4.64 3.67
N ARG A 125 1.89 -4.60 2.37
CA ARG A 125 2.72 -3.92 1.37
C ARG A 125 2.07 -2.60 0.97
N PHE A 126 2.60 -1.48 1.45
CA PHE A 126 2.16 -0.12 1.15
C PHE A 126 0.68 0.18 1.49
N GLY A 127 0.04 -0.64 2.35
CA GLY A 127 -1.33 -0.41 2.81
C GLY A 127 -1.42 0.44 4.08
N MET A 128 -0.53 0.19 5.06
CA MET A 128 -0.61 0.79 6.39
C MET A 128 -0.52 2.32 6.41
N MET A 129 0.14 2.94 5.44
CA MET A 129 0.35 4.39 5.37
C MET A 129 -0.90 5.20 5.01
N PHE A 130 -1.99 4.54 4.64
CA PHE A 130 -3.23 5.20 4.22
C PHE A 130 -4.32 5.23 5.29
N PHE A 131 -4.14 4.65 6.45
CA PHE A 131 -5.13 4.68 7.53
C PHE A 131 -5.31 6.08 8.10
N GLU A 132 -6.57 6.52 8.25
CA GLU A 132 -6.91 7.81 8.85
C GLU A 132 -6.43 7.87 10.31
N ASN A 133 -6.60 6.75 11.03
CA ASN A 133 -6.11 6.61 12.40
C ASN A 133 -5.14 5.43 12.50
N PRO A 134 -3.84 5.63 12.20
CA PRO A 134 -2.85 4.55 12.19
C PRO A 134 -2.75 3.81 13.54
N VAL A 135 -2.91 4.50 14.66
CA VAL A 135 -2.88 3.87 15.98
C VAL A 135 -4.10 2.97 16.20
N ALA A 136 -5.28 3.37 15.73
CA ALA A 136 -6.48 2.53 15.80
C ALA A 136 -6.33 1.28 14.94
N ALA A 137 -5.84 1.43 13.70
CA ALA A 137 -5.56 0.32 12.81
C ALA A 137 -4.53 -0.64 13.40
N MET A 138 -3.39 -0.13 13.91
CA MET A 138 -2.35 -0.94 14.56
C MET A 138 -2.88 -1.69 15.79
N ARG A 139 -3.72 -1.04 16.63
CA ARG A 139 -4.38 -1.72 17.77
C ARG A 139 -5.29 -2.85 17.32
N ASN A 140 -6.00 -2.66 16.22
CA ASN A 140 -6.89 -3.68 15.69
C ASN A 140 -6.11 -4.85 15.08
N VAL A 141 -5.06 -4.56 14.31
CA VAL A 141 -4.10 -5.57 13.82
C VAL A 141 -3.46 -6.34 14.98
N ARG A 142 -3.09 -5.63 16.06
CA ARG A 142 -2.57 -6.32 17.27
C ARG A 142 -3.58 -7.28 17.90
N ARG A 143 -4.88 -6.97 17.85
CA ARG A 143 -5.93 -7.91 18.32
C ARG A 143 -6.02 -9.14 17.42
N ALA A 144 -5.83 -8.96 16.10
CA ALA A 144 -5.82 -10.07 15.16
C ALA A 144 -4.68 -11.05 15.41
N LEU A 145 -3.50 -10.57 15.79
CA LEU A 145 -2.34 -11.40 16.06
C LEU A 145 -2.55 -12.21 17.37
N ARG A 146 -1.99 -13.43 17.45
CA ARG A 146 -1.84 -14.15 18.71
C ARG A 146 -0.76 -13.51 19.58
N PRO A 147 -0.71 -13.77 20.91
CA PRO A 147 0.43 -13.39 21.73
C PRO A 147 1.74 -13.91 21.13
N GLY A 148 2.76 -13.06 21.02
CA GLY A 148 4.02 -13.34 20.35
C GLY A 148 3.96 -13.31 18.82
N GLY A 149 2.80 -13.03 18.22
CA GLY A 149 2.65 -12.87 16.77
C GLY A 149 3.34 -11.61 16.24
N GLU A 150 3.67 -11.61 14.96
CA GLU A 150 4.51 -10.60 14.31
C GLU A 150 3.69 -9.74 13.34
N LEU A 151 4.02 -8.45 13.29
CA LEU A 151 3.58 -7.50 12.27
C LEU A 151 4.79 -7.13 11.41
N VAL A 152 4.67 -7.27 10.09
CA VAL A 152 5.67 -6.82 9.12
C VAL A 152 4.96 -5.98 8.06
N PHE A 153 5.45 -4.77 7.84
CA PHE A 153 4.85 -3.92 6.81
C PHE A 153 5.87 -3.04 6.11
N ILE A 154 5.54 -2.64 4.88
CA ILE A 154 6.39 -1.85 4.01
C ILE A 154 5.71 -0.51 3.75
N VAL A 155 6.46 0.59 3.91
CA VAL A 155 5.99 1.96 3.67
C VAL A 155 7.08 2.77 2.99
N TRP A 156 6.71 3.84 2.28
CA TRP A 156 7.69 4.73 1.69
C TRP A 156 8.47 5.53 2.74
N ARG A 157 9.73 5.78 2.46
CA ARG A 157 10.53 6.80 3.12
C ARG A 157 10.11 8.18 2.66
N THR A 158 10.85 9.22 2.96
CA THR A 158 10.47 10.59 2.61
C THR A 158 10.38 10.80 1.10
N ILE A 159 9.71 11.86 0.65
CA ILE A 159 9.58 12.17 -0.79
C ILE A 159 10.94 12.49 -1.42
N GLU A 160 11.87 13.05 -0.64
CA GLU A 160 13.25 13.36 -1.07
C GLU A 160 14.05 12.09 -1.37
N GLU A 161 13.74 11.00 -0.67
CA GLU A 161 14.36 9.68 -0.88
C GLU A 161 13.64 8.86 -1.96
N ASN A 162 12.58 9.43 -2.54
CA ASN A 162 11.74 8.81 -3.57
C ASN A 162 11.63 9.70 -4.82
N PRO A 163 12.71 9.83 -5.61
CA PRO A 163 12.70 10.65 -6.82
C PRO A 163 11.57 10.34 -7.80
N PHE A 164 11.09 9.09 -7.84
CA PHE A 164 9.98 8.71 -8.72
C PHE A 164 8.64 9.38 -8.35
N PHE A 165 8.51 9.89 -7.11
CA PHE A 165 7.42 10.75 -6.67
C PHE A 165 7.79 12.23 -6.69
N GLY A 166 8.99 12.56 -6.18
CA GLY A 166 9.42 13.94 -5.97
C GLY A 166 9.63 14.71 -7.26
N LEU A 167 10.34 14.12 -8.22
CA LEU A 167 10.64 14.77 -9.50
C LEU A 167 9.37 15.08 -10.31
N PRO A 168 8.43 14.15 -10.55
CA PRO A 168 7.21 14.47 -11.27
C PRO A 168 6.34 15.51 -10.55
N LYS A 169 6.25 15.44 -9.22
CA LYS A 169 5.52 16.46 -8.43
C LYS A 169 6.10 17.86 -8.64
N GLN A 170 7.42 18.00 -8.58
CA GLN A 170 8.07 19.30 -8.79
C GLN A 170 7.79 19.82 -10.18
N VAL A 171 7.91 18.99 -11.22
CA VAL A 171 7.61 19.39 -12.60
C VAL A 171 6.18 19.89 -12.73
N VAL A 172 5.20 19.20 -12.13
CA VAL A 172 3.79 19.63 -12.21
C VAL A 172 3.56 20.94 -11.46
N LEU A 173 4.22 21.15 -10.32
CA LEU A 173 4.14 22.39 -9.53
C LEU A 173 4.79 23.60 -10.22
N ASP A 174 5.66 23.40 -11.21
CA ASP A 174 6.17 24.51 -12.04
C ASP A 174 5.08 25.11 -12.95
N TYR A 175 3.96 24.40 -13.11
CA TYR A 175 2.84 24.78 -13.97
C TYR A 175 1.53 25.02 -13.23
N LEU A 176 1.32 24.35 -12.09
CA LEU A 176 0.05 24.35 -11.33
C LEU A 176 0.30 24.71 -9.87
N GLU A 177 -0.68 25.36 -9.26
CA GLU A 177 -0.64 25.63 -7.83
C GLU A 177 -0.79 24.32 -7.01
N PRO A 178 -0.19 24.25 -5.82
CA PRO A 178 -0.37 23.10 -4.94
C PRO A 178 -1.85 22.97 -4.52
N PRO A 179 -2.31 21.72 -4.24
CA PRO A 179 -3.65 21.48 -3.70
C PRO A 179 -3.94 22.32 -2.45
N GLY A 180 -5.16 22.82 -2.35
CA GLY A 180 -5.63 23.52 -1.16
C GLY A 180 -5.76 22.60 0.06
N GLU A 181 -5.94 23.18 1.26
CA GLU A 181 -6.12 22.42 2.51
C GLU A 181 -7.38 21.54 2.50
N ASP A 182 -8.39 21.92 1.71
CA ASP A 182 -9.66 21.18 1.56
C ASP A 182 -9.60 20.10 0.45
N ALA A 183 -8.45 19.86 -0.15
CA ALA A 183 -8.30 18.86 -1.21
C ALA A 183 -8.60 17.45 -0.69
N ARG A 184 -9.45 16.72 -1.42
CA ARG A 184 -9.74 15.31 -1.08
C ARG A 184 -8.48 14.46 -1.33
N SER A 185 -8.11 13.69 -0.31
CA SER A 185 -6.92 12.85 -0.35
C SER A 185 -7.25 11.38 -0.04
N CYS A 186 -6.29 10.50 -0.32
CA CYS A 186 -6.37 9.07 0.02
C CYS A 186 -6.05 8.77 1.50
N GLY A 187 -6.35 9.68 2.39
CA GLY A 187 -5.94 9.62 3.79
C GLY A 187 -4.64 10.40 4.03
N PRO A 188 -3.83 10.06 5.05
CA PRO A 188 -2.59 10.79 5.37
C PRO A 188 -1.54 10.76 4.26
N GLY A 189 -1.71 9.85 3.28
CA GLY A 189 -0.90 9.78 2.08
C GLY A 189 0.36 8.89 2.17
N PRO A 190 1.07 8.72 1.05
CA PRO A 190 2.13 7.72 0.93
C PRO A 190 3.33 7.94 1.85
N PHE A 191 3.54 9.14 2.37
CA PHE A 191 4.68 9.47 3.24
C PHE A 191 4.32 9.62 4.71
N SER A 192 3.09 9.29 5.11
CA SER A 192 2.59 9.46 6.49
C SER A 192 3.40 8.67 7.52
N MET A 193 4.05 7.60 7.11
CA MET A 193 4.87 6.72 7.94
C MET A 193 6.38 6.77 7.62
N ALA A 194 6.83 7.84 6.95
CA ALA A 194 8.25 8.00 6.61
C ALA A 194 9.14 8.27 7.83
N ASN A 195 8.60 8.91 8.86
CA ASN A 195 9.34 9.25 10.08
C ASN A 195 9.34 8.08 11.07
N THR A 196 10.51 7.48 11.26
CA THR A 196 10.70 6.28 12.10
C THR A 196 10.39 6.53 13.58
N GLU A 197 10.66 7.73 14.13
CA GLU A 197 10.38 8.05 15.53
C GLU A 197 8.87 8.13 15.77
N VAL A 198 8.13 8.74 14.83
CA VAL A 198 6.66 8.83 14.89
C VAL A 198 6.04 7.45 14.81
N VAL A 199 6.47 6.62 13.84
CA VAL A 199 5.94 5.27 13.64
C VAL A 199 6.28 4.37 14.83
N SER A 200 7.51 4.43 15.36
CA SER A 200 7.89 3.71 16.57
C SER A 200 6.96 4.05 17.73
N LYS A 201 6.69 5.34 17.93
CA LYS A 201 5.78 5.80 18.99
C LYS A 201 4.33 5.35 18.78
N GLN A 202 3.85 5.35 17.54
CA GLN A 202 2.51 4.84 17.19
C GLN A 202 2.39 3.33 17.51
N LEU A 203 3.41 2.53 17.15
CA LEU A 203 3.46 1.09 17.46
C LEU A 203 3.51 0.83 18.96
N GLU A 204 4.32 1.56 19.72
CA GLU A 204 4.37 1.48 21.18
C GLU A 204 3.00 1.80 21.81
N ILE A 205 2.34 2.89 21.39
CA ILE A 205 0.99 3.26 21.86
C ILE A 205 -0.05 2.21 21.49
N ALA A 206 0.12 1.56 20.33
CA ALA A 206 -0.74 0.44 19.92
C ALA A 206 -0.46 -0.84 20.73
N GLY A 207 0.66 -0.89 21.48
CA GLY A 207 1.04 -2.00 22.37
C GLY A 207 1.89 -3.07 21.70
N PHE A 208 2.64 -2.71 20.67
CA PHE A 208 3.70 -3.54 20.10
C PHE A 208 5.02 -3.31 20.81
N GLU A 209 5.91 -4.29 20.72
CA GLU A 209 7.30 -4.29 21.20
C GLU A 209 8.24 -4.75 20.09
N ASP A 210 9.55 -4.71 20.32
CA ASP A 210 10.59 -5.18 19.37
C ASP A 210 10.46 -4.52 17.98
N VAL A 211 10.32 -3.20 17.95
CA VAL A 211 10.16 -2.44 16.70
C VAL A 211 11.50 -2.29 15.99
N HIS A 212 11.58 -2.75 14.75
CA HIS A 212 12.76 -2.64 13.90
C HIS A 212 12.42 -1.98 12.57
N PHE A 213 13.37 -1.18 12.05
CA PHE A 213 13.28 -0.52 10.75
C PHE A 213 14.47 -0.96 9.89
N GLU A 214 14.18 -1.52 8.72
CA GLU A 214 15.19 -1.87 7.72
C GLU A 214 14.99 -0.99 6.48
N PRO A 215 15.99 -0.18 6.07
CA PRO A 215 15.90 0.59 4.85
C PRO A 215 16.04 -0.32 3.63
N ILE A 216 15.19 -0.11 2.63
CA ILE A 216 15.27 -0.80 1.34
C ILE A 216 15.40 0.27 0.26
N ASP A 217 16.56 0.33 -0.38
CA ASP A 217 16.82 1.14 -1.56
C ASP A 217 16.70 0.26 -2.80
N GLY A 218 15.90 0.68 -3.78
CA GLY A 218 15.68 -0.13 -4.95
C GLY A 218 15.07 0.61 -6.13
N PRO A 219 14.99 -0.07 -7.29
CA PRO A 219 14.35 0.48 -8.46
C PRO A 219 12.82 0.38 -8.36
N VAL A 220 12.14 1.35 -8.96
CA VAL A 220 10.72 1.28 -9.31
C VAL A 220 10.58 1.51 -10.81
N THR A 221 9.93 0.59 -11.51
CA THR A 221 9.56 0.77 -12.92
C THR A 221 8.22 1.48 -12.99
N VAL A 222 8.21 2.69 -13.57
CA VAL A 222 7.02 3.56 -13.64
C VAL A 222 6.34 3.56 -15.00
N GLY A 223 6.79 2.74 -15.91
CA GLY A 223 6.22 2.53 -17.25
C GLY A 223 7.18 1.81 -18.18
N SER A 224 6.66 1.08 -19.16
CA SER A 224 7.43 0.42 -20.22
C SER A 224 7.94 1.41 -21.27
N THR A 225 7.26 2.56 -21.39
CA THR A 225 7.61 3.66 -22.29
C THR A 225 7.55 5.00 -21.54
N LEU A 226 8.22 6.04 -22.08
CA LEU A 226 8.12 7.38 -21.53
C LEU A 226 6.67 7.91 -21.51
N GLN A 227 5.87 7.58 -22.53
CA GLN A 227 4.47 8.01 -22.56
C GLN A 227 3.65 7.33 -21.46
N GLU A 228 3.86 6.05 -21.23
CA GLU A 228 3.18 5.33 -20.15
C GLU A 228 3.60 5.86 -18.77
N ALA A 229 4.89 6.13 -18.58
CA ALA A 229 5.39 6.75 -17.34
C ALA A 229 4.78 8.13 -17.09
N VAL A 230 4.70 8.99 -18.10
CA VAL A 230 4.03 10.31 -18.00
C VAL A 230 2.56 10.14 -17.62
N ASN A 231 1.85 9.23 -18.28
CA ASN A 231 0.43 8.98 -18.00
C ASN A 231 0.22 8.45 -16.56
N PHE A 232 1.10 7.55 -16.12
CA PHE A 232 1.09 7.01 -14.76
C PHE A 232 1.29 8.11 -13.72
N GLN A 233 2.30 8.98 -13.91
CA GLN A 233 2.60 10.06 -12.97
C GLN A 233 1.49 11.12 -12.88
N LEU A 234 0.76 11.38 -13.97
CA LEU A 234 -0.39 12.29 -13.97
C LEU A 234 -1.68 11.65 -13.45
N ALA A 235 -1.74 10.33 -13.37
CA ALA A 235 -2.91 9.62 -12.87
C ALA A 235 -2.84 9.38 -11.36
N LEU A 236 -1.67 9.01 -10.84
CA LEU A 236 -1.46 8.51 -9.48
C LEU A 236 -0.30 9.21 -8.77
N GLY A 237 -0.31 9.12 -7.44
CA GLY A 237 0.71 9.71 -6.59
C GLY A 237 0.64 11.23 -6.49
N PRO A 238 1.68 11.86 -5.88
CA PRO A 238 1.66 13.29 -5.56
C PRO A 238 1.55 14.23 -6.78
N ALA A 239 2.12 13.87 -7.93
CA ALA A 239 1.96 14.65 -9.16
C ALA A 239 0.53 14.55 -9.70
N GLY A 240 -0.04 13.34 -9.69
CA GLY A 240 -1.43 13.08 -10.10
C GLY A 240 -2.45 13.77 -9.18
N GLU A 241 -2.14 13.95 -7.90
CA GLU A 241 -2.97 14.70 -6.96
C GLU A 241 -3.00 16.19 -7.32
N VAL A 242 -1.84 16.82 -7.52
CA VAL A 242 -1.75 18.22 -7.97
C VAL A 242 -2.51 18.40 -9.27
N PHE A 243 -2.32 17.51 -10.25
CA PHE A 243 -2.97 17.58 -11.55
C PHE A 243 -4.50 17.45 -11.44
N ARG A 244 -4.99 16.52 -10.62
CA ARG A 244 -6.43 16.30 -10.39
C ARG A 244 -7.09 17.51 -9.74
N GLU A 245 -6.49 18.05 -8.69
CA GLU A 245 -7.06 19.16 -7.93
C GLU A 245 -7.08 20.48 -8.72
N ALA A 246 -6.13 20.68 -9.63
CA ALA A 246 -6.11 21.83 -10.52
C ALA A 246 -7.20 21.77 -11.63
N GLY A 247 -7.84 20.62 -11.86
CA GLY A 247 -9.01 20.45 -12.72
C GLY A 247 -8.83 21.00 -14.13
N GLU A 248 -9.70 21.97 -14.55
CA GLU A 248 -9.66 22.56 -15.90
C GLU A 248 -8.34 23.27 -16.23
N GLU A 249 -7.68 23.86 -15.23
CA GLU A 249 -6.38 24.50 -15.44
C GLU A 249 -5.32 23.47 -15.84
N ALA A 250 -5.30 22.32 -15.16
CA ALA A 250 -4.42 21.22 -15.52
C ALA A 250 -4.67 20.72 -16.96
N GLU A 251 -5.95 20.58 -17.33
CA GLU A 251 -6.30 20.14 -18.69
C GLU A 251 -5.89 21.15 -19.77
N ARG A 252 -6.03 22.45 -19.51
CA ARG A 252 -5.55 23.49 -20.46
C ARG A 252 -4.04 23.42 -20.68
N ARG A 253 -3.28 23.08 -19.63
CA ARG A 253 -1.81 23.02 -19.68
C ARG A 253 -1.26 21.61 -19.88
N ARG A 254 -2.12 20.61 -20.05
CA ARG A 254 -1.74 19.19 -20.15
C ARG A 254 -0.57 18.94 -21.10
N HIS A 255 -0.63 19.51 -22.32
CA HIS A 255 0.41 19.28 -23.32
C HIS A 255 1.78 19.81 -22.89
N GLU A 256 1.84 20.99 -22.24
CA GLU A 256 3.07 21.56 -21.70
C GLU A 256 3.63 20.69 -20.57
N ILE A 257 2.76 20.27 -19.64
CA ILE A 257 3.12 19.45 -18.48
C ILE A 257 3.62 18.06 -18.94
N GLU A 258 2.93 17.42 -19.88
CA GLU A 258 3.37 16.14 -20.45
C GLU A 258 4.72 16.24 -21.16
N GLY A 259 4.98 17.34 -21.86
CA GLY A 259 6.26 17.63 -22.48
C GLY A 259 7.39 17.73 -21.45
N ALA A 260 7.18 18.53 -20.41
CA ALA A 260 8.15 18.72 -19.33
C ALA A 260 8.40 17.42 -18.53
N LEU A 261 7.35 16.65 -18.23
CA LEU A 261 7.49 15.34 -17.60
C LEU A 261 8.28 14.36 -18.46
N ARG A 262 8.03 14.34 -19.77
CA ARG A 262 8.78 13.47 -20.71
C ARG A 262 10.27 13.83 -20.72
N GLU A 263 10.61 15.11 -20.73
CA GLU A 263 12.00 15.57 -20.64
C GLU A 263 12.64 15.19 -19.30
N ALA A 264 11.94 15.40 -18.19
CA ALA A 264 12.42 15.06 -16.84
C ALA A 264 12.62 13.55 -16.64
N LEU A 265 11.76 12.71 -17.23
CA LEU A 265 11.81 11.26 -17.10
C LEU A 265 12.77 10.59 -18.11
N ALA A 266 13.14 11.28 -19.21
CA ALA A 266 14.01 10.73 -20.27
C ALA A 266 15.35 10.15 -19.73
N PRO A 267 16.05 10.78 -18.75
CA PRO A 267 17.27 10.21 -18.18
C PRO A 267 17.11 8.86 -17.49
N TYR A 268 15.89 8.48 -17.12
CA TYR A 268 15.55 7.22 -16.44
C TYR A 268 15.05 6.13 -17.40
N HIS A 269 14.89 6.47 -18.69
CA HIS A 269 14.46 5.48 -19.69
C HIS A 269 15.61 4.55 -20.04
N ARG A 270 15.35 3.24 -19.89
CA ARG A 270 16.26 2.11 -20.15
C ARG A 270 15.59 1.11 -21.10
N ASP A 271 16.29 0.04 -21.47
CA ASP A 271 15.74 -1.01 -22.33
C ASP A 271 14.54 -1.72 -21.66
N GLU A 272 14.55 -1.84 -20.33
CA GLU A 272 13.48 -2.44 -19.52
C GLU A 272 12.32 -1.50 -19.17
N GLY A 273 12.38 -0.22 -19.57
CA GLY A 273 11.36 0.78 -19.28
C GLY A 273 11.92 2.02 -18.57
N VAL A 274 11.03 2.82 -17.97
CA VAL A 274 11.41 3.97 -17.17
C VAL A 274 11.60 3.53 -15.73
N VAL A 275 12.87 3.46 -15.29
CA VAL A 275 13.28 2.89 -14.00
C VAL A 275 13.89 4.00 -13.14
N MET A 276 13.29 4.25 -11.99
CA MET A 276 13.68 5.32 -11.08
C MET A 276 14.10 4.79 -9.71
N PRO A 277 15.01 5.47 -9.01
CA PRO A 277 15.37 5.09 -7.65
C PRO A 277 14.23 5.37 -6.67
N SER A 278 14.16 4.56 -5.62
CA SER A 278 13.16 4.65 -4.56
C SER A 278 13.69 4.13 -3.24
N GLY A 279 13.05 4.54 -2.14
CA GLY A 279 13.40 4.12 -0.79
C GLY A 279 12.16 3.80 0.04
N SER A 280 12.15 2.65 0.69
CA SER A 280 11.11 2.24 1.63
C SER A 280 11.69 1.82 2.97
N TRP A 281 10.83 1.71 3.97
CA TRP A 281 11.09 1.00 5.22
C TRP A 281 10.38 -0.34 5.19
N ALA A 282 11.08 -1.42 5.50
CA ALA A 282 10.47 -2.63 6.03
C ALA A 282 10.47 -2.51 7.55
N ILE A 283 9.29 -2.56 8.14
CA ILE A 283 9.09 -2.35 9.57
C ILE A 283 8.55 -3.64 10.15
N SER A 284 9.20 -4.14 11.21
CA SER A 284 8.69 -5.28 11.97
C SER A 284 8.44 -4.89 13.42
N ALA A 285 7.43 -5.53 14.02
CA ALA A 285 7.08 -5.34 15.42
C ALA A 285 6.39 -6.60 15.95
N ARG A 286 6.39 -6.82 17.25
CA ARG A 286 5.86 -8.04 17.87
C ARG A 286 4.72 -7.71 18.84
N ARG A 287 3.62 -8.50 18.80
CA ARG A 287 2.67 -8.49 19.89
C ARG A 287 3.31 -9.14 21.11
N PRO A 288 3.33 -8.49 22.31
CA PRO A 288 3.86 -9.09 23.52
C PRO A 288 3.30 -10.49 23.79
N ALA A 289 4.16 -11.41 24.23
CA ALA A 289 3.71 -12.69 24.73
C ALA A 289 2.85 -12.51 25.99
N GLU A 290 1.90 -13.40 26.23
CA GLU A 290 1.19 -13.40 27.52
C GLU A 290 2.21 -13.66 28.64
N ARG A 291 2.20 -12.78 29.65
CA ARG A 291 3.02 -13.04 30.83
C ARG A 291 2.43 -14.26 31.55
N ALA A 292 3.25 -15.28 31.74
CA ALA A 292 2.92 -16.47 32.50
C ALA A 292 2.54 -16.14 33.95
#